data_c15d4a234b02edc5de19355b8c01ccbe
#
_entry.id   c15d4a234b02edc5de19355b8c01ccbe
#
_cell.length_a   1.000
_cell.length_b   1.000
_cell.length_c   1.000
_cell.angle_alpha   90.00
_cell.angle_beta   90.00
_cell.angle_gamma   90.00
#
_symmetry.space_group_name_H-M   'P 1'
#
loop_
_entity.id
_entity.type
_entity.pdbx_description
1 polymer ?
#
loop_
_entity_poly.entity_id
_entity_poly.type
_entity_poly.pdbx_seq_one_letter_code
_entity_poly.pdbx_strand_id
1 'polypeptide(L)'
;MKRKLCLILFLLMLVTCVTASGEAADWNYDANYGILRGYNGAGGDVVVPGELDGFTVDVIGVSVFRGETITSLTLPETVLELRSNAISTCDNLTRVSLPQSLVVINRMNFFSCTALTEVTIPAGVRYIGDASFRYCESLRKITFEGVCPAIDIDCFSLLPEGATAYVPDDQLDAYIAAFENAGSEVSVQPSGKNAVIVENNGYVESEFDFDASTGTITSYNGYATYLSIPETIGGAPVKAIGPEAFAQHTYLALLELPEGLETIGDRAFYNCETLARVHFPSTLKFIG
;
A
#
# COMPACT_ATOMS: atom_id res chain seq x y z
N MET A 1 -17.95 62.76 4.16
CA MET A 1 -17.49 61.55 3.50
C MET A 1 -16.73 60.67 4.50
N LYS A 2 -17.40 59.67 5.05
CA LYS A 2 -16.83 58.78 6.06
C LYS A 2 -16.50 57.45 5.38
N ARG A 3 -15.18 57.13 5.22
CA ARG A 3 -14.73 55.81 4.78
C ARG A 3 -14.86 54.82 5.94
N LYS A 4 -15.67 53.81 5.75
CA LYS A 4 -15.78 52.66 6.67
C LYS A 4 -14.58 51.74 6.41
N LEU A 5 -13.72 51.61 7.41
CA LEU A 5 -12.63 50.64 7.45
C LEU A 5 -13.21 49.27 7.78
N CYS A 6 -13.24 48.36 6.83
CA CYS A 6 -13.64 46.98 7.01
C CYS A 6 -12.47 46.21 7.62
N LEU A 7 -12.61 45.90 8.91
CA LEU A 7 -11.60 45.10 9.64
C LEU A 7 -11.88 43.62 9.29
N ILE A 8 -11.10 43.06 8.39
CA ILE A 8 -11.11 41.61 8.12
C ILE A 8 -10.29 40.97 9.24
N LEU A 9 -11.00 40.33 10.16
CA LEU A 9 -10.41 39.49 11.18
C LEU A 9 -9.92 38.22 10.50
N PHE A 10 -8.61 38.18 10.18
CA PHE A 10 -7.92 36.93 9.84
C PHE A 10 -7.85 36.09 11.12
N LEU A 11 -8.76 35.14 11.24
CA LEU A 11 -8.62 34.08 12.25
C LEU A 11 -7.42 33.23 11.84
N LEU A 12 -6.26 33.53 12.43
CA LEU A 12 -5.11 32.65 12.37
C LEU A 12 -5.52 31.35 13.09
N MET A 13 -5.96 30.35 12.34
CA MET A 13 -5.85 28.98 12.78
C MET A 13 -4.34 28.73 12.97
N LEU A 14 -3.89 28.73 14.22
CA LEU A 14 -2.66 28.07 14.59
C LEU A 14 -2.85 26.59 14.24
N VAL A 15 -2.51 26.22 13.01
CA VAL A 15 -2.08 24.86 12.71
C VAL A 15 -0.84 24.71 13.57
N THR A 16 -0.97 24.07 14.74
CA THR A 16 0.18 23.54 15.44
C THR A 16 0.82 22.58 14.46
N CYS A 17 1.85 23.07 13.79
CA CYS A 17 2.79 22.23 13.09
C CYS A 17 3.31 21.26 14.17
N VAL A 18 2.78 20.03 14.18
CA VAL A 18 3.40 18.95 14.93
C VAL A 18 4.76 18.81 14.27
N THR A 19 5.77 19.36 14.93
CA THR A 19 7.16 19.22 14.49
C THR A 19 7.40 17.72 14.37
N ALA A 20 7.73 17.28 13.16
CA ALA A 20 8.18 15.92 12.92
C ALA A 20 9.23 15.61 14.00
N SER A 21 8.97 14.61 14.84
CA SER A 21 9.92 14.19 15.85
C SER A 21 11.00 13.37 15.17
N GLY A 22 12.01 14.01 14.69
CA GLY A 22 13.18 13.41 14.06
C GLY A 22 13.96 14.49 13.32
N GLU A 23 15.22 14.65 13.66
CA GLU A 23 16.15 15.46 12.85
C GLU A 23 16.39 14.71 11.52
N ALA A 24 16.81 15.41 10.48
CA ALA A 24 17.15 14.77 9.19
C ALA A 24 18.17 13.62 9.34
N ALA A 25 18.98 13.66 10.40
CA ALA A 25 19.94 12.62 10.75
C ALA A 25 19.31 11.30 11.21
N ASP A 26 18.03 11.30 11.62
CA ASP A 26 17.33 10.09 12.05
C ASP A 26 16.85 9.24 10.87
N TRP A 27 16.88 9.76 9.64
CA TRP A 27 16.33 9.14 8.47
C TRP A 27 17.40 8.76 7.44
N ASN A 28 17.43 7.49 7.07
CA ASN A 28 18.18 7.02 5.90
C ASN A 28 17.24 6.94 4.71
N TYR A 29 17.42 7.82 3.74
CA TYR A 29 16.52 8.01 2.62
C TYR A 29 17.24 7.91 1.27
N ASP A 30 16.61 7.26 0.30
CA ASP A 30 17.08 7.15 -1.08
C ASP A 30 16.24 8.06 -1.99
N ALA A 31 16.77 9.24 -2.29
CA ALA A 31 16.10 10.27 -3.08
C ALA A 31 15.83 9.86 -4.55
N ASN A 32 16.59 8.90 -5.09
CA ASN A 32 16.39 8.47 -6.48
C ASN A 32 15.11 7.65 -6.65
N TYR A 33 14.63 7.04 -5.56
CA TYR A 33 13.52 6.08 -5.60
C TYR A 33 12.38 6.42 -4.63
N GLY A 34 12.42 7.57 -3.94
CA GLY A 34 11.39 7.93 -2.96
C GLY A 34 11.31 6.98 -1.75
N ILE A 35 12.41 6.27 -1.41
CA ILE A 35 12.38 5.17 -0.45
C ILE A 35 13.03 5.56 0.87
N LEU A 36 12.27 5.48 1.96
CA LEU A 36 12.83 5.49 3.31
C LEU A 36 13.48 4.13 3.58
N ARG A 37 14.80 4.11 3.83
CA ARG A 37 15.59 2.87 3.98
C ARG A 37 15.93 2.53 5.43
N GLY A 38 15.81 3.47 6.36
CA GLY A 38 16.11 3.24 7.76
C GLY A 38 15.69 4.38 8.67
N TYR A 39 15.52 4.04 9.94
CA TYR A 39 15.23 4.93 11.04
C TYR A 39 16.29 4.73 12.15
N ASN A 40 16.91 5.82 12.60
CA ASN A 40 17.95 5.81 13.63
C ASN A 40 17.55 6.65 14.88
N GLY A 41 16.28 7.05 14.96
CA GLY A 41 15.78 7.86 16.06
C GLY A 41 15.61 7.08 17.37
N ALA A 42 15.23 7.78 18.42
CA ALA A 42 15.15 7.22 19.79
C ALA A 42 13.92 6.34 20.05
N GLY A 43 13.02 6.16 19.08
CA GLY A 43 11.73 5.48 19.28
C GLY A 43 10.65 6.41 19.87
N GLY A 44 9.67 5.84 20.61
CA GLY A 44 8.54 6.59 21.12
C GLY A 44 7.49 6.92 20.07
N ASP A 45 6.94 8.13 20.09
CA ASP A 45 5.97 8.60 19.11
C ASP A 45 6.69 9.12 17.86
N VAL A 46 6.54 8.41 16.74
CA VAL A 46 7.25 8.70 15.49
C VAL A 46 6.29 9.19 14.43
N VAL A 47 6.62 10.34 13.82
CA VAL A 47 5.94 10.89 12.65
C VAL A 47 6.92 10.89 11.48
N VAL A 48 6.63 10.10 10.46
CA VAL A 48 7.46 10.06 9.25
C VAL A 48 7.20 11.32 8.44
N PRO A 49 8.22 12.08 8.03
CA PRO A 49 8.03 13.23 7.17
C PRO A 49 7.60 12.82 5.77
N GLY A 50 6.73 13.62 5.14
CA GLY A 50 6.29 13.38 3.74
C GLY A 50 7.37 13.77 2.73
N GLU A 51 8.38 14.52 3.15
CA GLU A 51 9.47 15.02 2.32
C GLU A 51 10.77 15.05 3.12
N LEU A 52 11.85 14.62 2.51
CA LEU A 52 13.22 14.68 3.05
C LEU A 52 14.14 15.33 2.03
N ASP A 53 14.81 16.42 2.42
CA ASP A 53 15.72 17.18 1.55
C ASP A 53 15.11 17.60 0.19
N GLY A 54 13.78 17.88 0.15
CA GLY A 54 13.07 18.28 -1.07
C GLY A 54 12.60 17.09 -1.93
N PHE A 55 12.69 15.86 -1.44
CA PHE A 55 12.24 14.66 -2.13
C PHE A 55 11.11 13.97 -1.35
N THR A 56 10.07 13.55 -2.07
CA THR A 56 8.88 12.92 -1.50
C THR A 56 9.20 11.51 -0.99
N VAL A 57 8.67 11.16 0.21
CA VAL A 57 8.76 9.82 0.76
C VAL A 57 7.52 9.02 0.31
N ASP A 58 7.70 8.14 -0.68
CA ASP A 58 6.60 7.38 -1.29
C ASP A 58 6.55 5.94 -0.79
N VAL A 59 7.66 5.42 -0.31
CA VAL A 59 7.82 4.01 0.07
C VAL A 59 8.52 3.89 1.42
N ILE A 60 7.95 3.10 2.32
CA ILE A 60 8.66 2.63 3.50
C ILE A 60 9.38 1.34 3.13
N GLY A 61 10.70 1.37 3.14
CA GLY A 61 11.57 0.28 2.70
C GLY A 61 11.52 -0.95 3.60
N VAL A 62 12.31 -1.95 3.22
CA VAL A 62 12.40 -3.22 3.96
C VAL A 62 13.00 -2.99 5.34
N SER A 63 12.30 -3.47 6.39
CA SER A 63 12.77 -3.49 7.78
C SER A 63 13.13 -2.11 8.38
N VAL A 64 12.55 -1.02 7.90
CA VAL A 64 12.86 0.35 8.36
C VAL A 64 12.65 0.52 9.86
N PHE A 65 11.52 0.05 10.40
CA PHE A 65 11.17 0.13 11.82
C PHE A 65 11.22 -1.21 12.54
N ARG A 66 11.86 -2.22 11.94
CA ARG A 66 11.89 -3.57 12.51
C ARG A 66 12.57 -3.59 13.88
N GLY A 67 11.82 -4.01 14.91
CA GLY A 67 12.35 -4.12 16.28
C GLY A 67 12.57 -2.79 16.99
N GLU A 68 12.12 -1.69 16.42
CA GLU A 68 12.26 -0.37 17.03
C GLU A 68 11.34 -0.18 18.24
N THR A 69 11.78 0.65 19.17
CA THR A 69 11.05 0.93 20.41
C THR A 69 9.99 2.03 20.25
N ILE A 70 9.31 2.04 19.10
CA ILE A 70 8.25 2.99 18.77
C ILE A 70 6.95 2.63 19.50
N THR A 71 6.24 3.63 20.01
CA THR A 71 4.95 3.48 20.71
C THR A 71 3.76 3.87 19.83
N SER A 72 3.96 4.85 18.95
CA SER A 72 3.03 5.17 17.88
C SER A 72 3.78 5.53 16.60
N LEU A 73 3.16 5.24 15.45
CA LEU A 73 3.70 5.55 14.14
C LEU A 73 2.65 6.25 13.28
N THR A 74 2.98 7.42 12.76
CA THR A 74 2.17 8.14 11.79
C THR A 74 2.92 8.21 10.46
N LEU A 75 2.29 7.68 9.40
CA LEU A 75 2.81 7.73 8.04
C LEU A 75 2.16 8.89 7.27
N PRO A 76 2.91 9.60 6.42
CA PRO A 76 2.39 10.73 5.64
C PRO A 76 1.53 10.24 4.46
N GLU A 77 0.66 11.14 3.97
CA GLU A 77 -0.23 10.88 2.83
C GLU A 77 0.50 10.70 1.48
N THR A 78 1.81 10.78 1.46
CA THR A 78 2.63 10.48 0.28
C THR A 78 2.97 8.99 0.15
N VAL A 79 2.87 8.22 1.25
CA VAL A 79 3.27 6.80 1.25
C VAL A 79 2.24 5.93 0.56
N LEU A 80 2.69 5.23 -0.48
CA LEU A 80 1.90 4.32 -1.31
C LEU A 80 2.14 2.85 -0.93
N GLU A 81 3.31 2.54 -0.35
CA GLU A 81 3.75 1.16 -0.12
C GLU A 81 4.49 0.99 1.20
N LEU A 82 4.15 -0.10 1.91
CA LEU A 82 4.97 -0.66 2.98
C LEU A 82 5.66 -1.92 2.45
N ARG A 83 7.00 -1.89 2.31
CA ARG A 83 7.77 -3.07 1.89
C ARG A 83 7.85 -4.10 3.00
N SER A 84 8.32 -5.30 2.65
CA SER A 84 8.34 -6.45 3.56
C SER A 84 9.03 -6.13 4.89
N ASN A 85 8.39 -6.54 6.00
CA ASN A 85 8.87 -6.34 7.38
C ASN A 85 9.08 -4.87 7.80
N ALA A 86 8.54 -3.88 7.08
CA ALA A 86 8.84 -2.47 7.33
C ALA A 86 8.63 -2.06 8.81
N ILE A 87 7.63 -2.63 9.48
CA ILE A 87 7.23 -2.26 10.86
C ILE A 87 7.22 -3.49 11.80
N SER A 88 7.80 -4.60 11.41
CA SER A 88 7.70 -5.88 12.15
C SER A 88 8.40 -5.85 13.51
N THR A 89 7.90 -6.66 14.46
CA THR A 89 8.48 -6.84 15.81
C THR A 89 8.61 -5.55 16.61
N CYS A 90 7.70 -4.61 16.41
CA CYS A 90 7.60 -3.38 17.21
C CYS A 90 6.71 -3.66 18.44
N ASP A 91 7.28 -4.28 19.46
CA ASP A 91 6.53 -4.82 20.61
C ASP A 91 5.83 -3.75 21.45
N ASN A 92 6.26 -2.48 21.35
CA ASN A 92 5.66 -1.35 22.05
C ASN A 92 4.67 -0.55 21.21
N LEU A 93 4.49 -0.89 19.93
CA LEU A 93 3.61 -0.16 19.01
C LEU A 93 2.15 -0.40 19.38
N THR A 94 1.51 0.61 19.98
CA THR A 94 0.10 0.53 20.37
C THR A 94 -0.84 1.11 19.33
N ARG A 95 -0.35 1.98 18.44
CA ARG A 95 -1.13 2.70 17.44
C ARG A 95 -0.32 2.97 16.18
N VAL A 96 -0.98 2.77 15.04
CA VAL A 96 -0.47 3.16 13.72
C VAL A 96 -1.52 3.95 12.96
N SER A 97 -1.10 5.05 12.31
CA SER A 97 -1.92 5.79 11.36
C SER A 97 -1.41 5.51 9.95
N LEU A 98 -2.21 4.78 9.19
CA LEU A 98 -1.94 4.46 7.79
C LEU A 98 -2.57 5.55 6.90
N PRO A 99 -1.87 6.04 5.86
CA PRO A 99 -2.37 7.09 4.98
C PRO A 99 -3.43 6.57 4.01
N GLN A 100 -4.33 7.45 3.56
CA GLN A 100 -5.39 7.10 2.59
C GLN A 100 -4.81 6.76 1.20
N SER A 101 -3.61 7.24 0.91
CA SER A 101 -2.84 6.92 -0.30
C SER A 101 -2.29 5.49 -0.35
N LEU A 102 -2.25 4.78 0.79
CA LEU A 102 -1.61 3.46 0.88
C LEU A 102 -2.31 2.44 -0.01
N VAL A 103 -1.54 1.75 -0.85
CA VAL A 103 -2.03 0.75 -1.80
C VAL A 103 -1.59 -0.67 -1.42
N VAL A 104 -0.36 -0.80 -0.90
CA VAL A 104 0.24 -2.10 -0.63
C VAL A 104 0.79 -2.20 0.79
N ILE A 105 0.37 -3.23 1.49
CA ILE A 105 0.97 -3.72 2.73
C ILE A 105 1.63 -5.05 2.40
N ASN A 106 2.95 -5.06 2.21
CA ASN A 106 3.68 -6.29 1.87
C ASN A 106 3.77 -7.26 3.05
N ARG A 107 4.34 -8.45 2.79
CA ARG A 107 4.45 -9.53 3.76
C ARG A 107 5.09 -9.10 5.09
N MET A 108 4.60 -9.65 6.19
CA MET A 108 5.15 -9.51 7.54
C MET A 108 5.28 -8.06 8.04
N ASN A 109 4.45 -7.11 7.56
CA ASN A 109 4.61 -5.69 7.91
C ASN A 109 4.40 -5.40 9.40
N PHE A 110 3.34 -5.92 9.99
CA PHE A 110 3.04 -5.77 11.42
C PHE A 110 3.25 -7.09 12.18
N PHE A 111 4.04 -8.00 11.61
CA PHE A 111 4.33 -9.29 12.22
C PHE A 111 4.86 -9.10 13.65
N SER A 112 4.21 -9.74 14.63
CA SER A 112 4.60 -9.67 16.05
C SER A 112 4.64 -8.24 16.64
N CYS A 113 3.74 -7.34 16.20
CA CYS A 113 3.49 -6.08 16.90
C CYS A 113 2.54 -6.34 18.07
N THR A 114 3.07 -6.91 19.16
CA THR A 114 2.29 -7.54 20.23
C THR A 114 1.42 -6.58 21.03
N ALA A 115 1.76 -5.29 21.09
CA ALA A 115 0.99 -4.25 21.78
C ALA A 115 -0.08 -3.56 20.91
N LEU A 116 -0.13 -3.83 19.58
CA LEU A 116 -1.09 -3.19 18.67
C LEU A 116 -2.50 -3.68 18.98
N THR A 117 -3.43 -2.77 19.33
CA THR A 117 -4.79 -3.13 19.76
C THR A 117 -5.85 -2.99 18.68
N GLU A 118 -5.65 -2.04 17.78
CA GLU A 118 -6.54 -1.78 16.66
C GLU A 118 -5.77 -1.25 15.45
N VAL A 119 -6.31 -1.50 14.26
CA VAL A 119 -5.81 -0.94 13.00
C VAL A 119 -6.96 -0.61 12.06
N THR A 120 -6.83 0.50 11.33
CA THR A 120 -7.71 0.83 10.21
C THR A 120 -6.94 0.65 8.92
N ILE A 121 -7.48 -0.16 8.02
CA ILE A 121 -6.96 -0.40 6.67
C ILE A 121 -7.64 0.56 5.72
N PRO A 122 -6.92 1.52 5.13
CA PRO A 122 -7.48 2.54 4.26
C PRO A 122 -8.15 1.97 3.01
N ALA A 123 -9.06 2.74 2.44
CA ALA A 123 -9.86 2.33 1.28
C ALA A 123 -9.02 2.09 0.00
N GLY A 124 -7.83 2.72 -0.09
CA GLY A 124 -6.88 2.55 -1.19
C GLY A 124 -6.16 1.22 -1.23
N VAL A 125 -6.11 0.47 -0.12
CA VAL A 125 -5.34 -0.78 -0.02
C VAL A 125 -5.92 -1.85 -0.94
N ARG A 126 -5.06 -2.43 -1.79
CA ARG A 126 -5.38 -3.48 -2.77
C ARG A 126 -4.74 -4.83 -2.43
N TYR A 127 -3.69 -4.83 -1.63
CA TYR A 127 -2.96 -6.04 -1.29
C TYR A 127 -2.46 -6.01 0.16
N ILE A 128 -2.65 -7.13 0.87
CA ILE A 128 -2.10 -7.39 2.20
C ILE A 128 -1.39 -8.74 2.14
N GLY A 129 -0.07 -8.70 2.24
CA GLY A 129 0.80 -9.85 2.05
C GLY A 129 0.81 -10.82 3.24
N ASP A 130 1.37 -11.98 2.99
CA ASP A 130 1.52 -13.11 3.92
C ASP A 130 1.99 -12.67 5.31
N ALA A 131 1.35 -13.22 6.34
CA ALA A 131 1.69 -13.05 7.76
C ALA A 131 1.76 -11.60 8.25
N SER A 132 1.14 -10.61 7.55
CA SER A 132 1.31 -9.19 7.85
C SER A 132 0.89 -8.79 9.26
N PHE A 133 -0.14 -9.40 9.81
CA PHE A 133 -0.61 -9.13 11.20
C PHE A 133 -0.50 -10.36 12.10
N ARG A 134 0.26 -11.37 11.68
CA ARG A 134 0.45 -12.59 12.47
C ARG A 134 1.16 -12.29 13.80
N TYR A 135 0.74 -12.91 14.88
CA TYR A 135 1.24 -12.71 16.25
C TYR A 135 1.01 -11.30 16.82
N CYS A 136 0.05 -10.53 16.30
CA CYS A 136 -0.40 -9.31 16.98
C CYS A 136 -1.31 -9.66 18.16
N GLU A 137 -0.73 -10.10 19.27
CA GLU A 137 -1.41 -10.73 20.40
C GLU A 137 -2.44 -9.84 21.12
N SER A 138 -2.41 -8.54 20.90
CA SER A 138 -3.38 -7.56 21.44
C SER A 138 -4.40 -7.07 20.41
N LEU A 139 -4.27 -7.42 19.12
CA LEU A 139 -5.08 -6.86 18.03
C LEU A 139 -6.50 -7.47 18.05
N ARG A 140 -7.46 -6.68 18.51
CA ARG A 140 -8.86 -7.11 18.65
C ARG A 140 -9.79 -6.48 17.63
N LYS A 141 -9.39 -5.37 17.03
CA LYS A 141 -10.23 -4.63 16.10
C LYS A 141 -9.46 -4.27 14.83
N ILE A 142 -9.98 -4.74 13.71
CA ILE A 142 -9.49 -4.40 12.38
C ILE A 142 -10.64 -3.74 11.64
N THR A 143 -10.44 -2.53 11.12
CA THR A 143 -11.48 -1.81 10.36
C THR A 143 -11.01 -1.67 8.92
N PHE A 144 -11.83 -2.08 7.97
CA PHE A 144 -11.59 -1.87 6.54
C PHE A 144 -12.54 -0.79 6.01
N GLU A 145 -12.00 0.13 5.19
CA GLU A 145 -12.78 1.25 4.65
C GLU A 145 -13.15 1.08 3.17
N GLY A 146 -12.46 0.20 2.44
CA GLY A 146 -12.58 0.04 0.99
C GLY A 146 -13.14 -1.30 0.54
N VAL A 147 -13.00 -1.54 -0.77
CA VAL A 147 -13.27 -2.86 -1.35
C VAL A 147 -12.31 -3.89 -0.79
N CYS A 148 -12.74 -5.16 -0.79
CA CYS A 148 -11.93 -6.24 -0.25
C CYS A 148 -10.59 -6.35 -1.01
N PRO A 149 -9.43 -6.15 -0.33
CA PRO A 149 -8.13 -6.33 -0.95
C PRO A 149 -7.82 -7.82 -1.19
N ALA A 150 -6.81 -8.10 -2.00
CA ALA A 150 -6.19 -9.42 -2.00
C ALA A 150 -5.51 -9.65 -0.63
N ILE A 151 -5.93 -10.69 0.09
CA ILE A 151 -5.39 -11.07 1.40
C ILE A 151 -4.68 -12.41 1.26
N ASP A 152 -3.39 -12.45 1.58
CA ASP A 152 -2.60 -13.67 1.52
C ASP A 152 -2.80 -14.55 2.75
N ILE A 153 -2.26 -15.77 2.68
CA ILE A 153 -2.34 -16.76 3.75
C ILE A 153 -1.73 -16.26 5.06
N ASP A 154 -2.22 -16.77 6.17
CA ASP A 154 -1.71 -16.46 7.51
C ASP A 154 -1.69 -14.97 7.90
N CYS A 155 -2.24 -14.09 7.06
CA CYS A 155 -2.18 -12.64 7.26
C CYS A 155 -2.67 -12.21 8.64
N PHE A 156 -3.77 -12.79 9.10
CA PHE A 156 -4.42 -12.51 10.39
C PHE A 156 -4.45 -13.75 11.31
N SER A 157 -3.49 -14.63 11.17
CA SER A 157 -3.40 -15.83 12.03
C SER A 157 -2.79 -15.50 13.39
N LEU A 158 -3.14 -16.31 14.39
CA LEU A 158 -2.64 -16.18 15.75
C LEU A 158 -2.90 -14.80 16.39
N LEU A 159 -4.07 -14.23 16.08
CA LEU A 159 -4.64 -13.09 16.79
C LEU A 159 -5.35 -13.56 18.08
N PRO A 160 -5.65 -12.66 19.04
CA PRO A 160 -6.35 -13.01 20.26
C PRO A 160 -7.78 -13.48 19.97
N GLU A 161 -8.28 -14.39 20.82
CA GLU A 161 -9.68 -14.80 20.77
C GLU A 161 -10.63 -13.59 20.79
N GLY A 162 -11.63 -13.59 19.91
CA GLY A 162 -12.60 -12.52 19.75
C GLY A 162 -12.09 -11.33 18.91
N ALA A 163 -10.95 -11.46 18.25
CA ALA A 163 -10.54 -10.48 17.24
C ALA A 163 -11.61 -10.37 16.15
N THR A 164 -11.95 -9.14 15.77
CA THR A 164 -13.04 -8.85 14.84
C THR A 164 -12.61 -7.88 13.75
N ALA A 165 -12.89 -8.25 12.51
CA ALA A 165 -12.76 -7.39 11.34
C ALA A 165 -14.11 -6.75 11.01
N TYR A 166 -14.17 -5.43 11.04
CA TYR A 166 -15.32 -4.61 10.63
C TYR A 166 -15.11 -4.19 9.18
N VAL A 167 -16.01 -4.61 8.30
CA VAL A 167 -15.86 -4.43 6.85
C VAL A 167 -17.07 -3.69 6.28
N PRO A 168 -16.94 -3.03 5.11
CA PRO A 168 -18.07 -2.39 4.45
C PRO A 168 -19.22 -3.36 4.19
N ASP A 169 -20.45 -2.90 4.40
CA ASP A 169 -21.66 -3.74 4.35
C ASP A 169 -21.89 -4.35 2.95
N ASP A 170 -21.57 -3.61 1.90
CA ASP A 170 -21.66 -4.03 0.50
C ASP A 170 -20.51 -4.96 0.05
N GLN A 171 -19.53 -5.20 0.92
CA GLN A 171 -18.36 -6.06 0.68
C GLN A 171 -18.30 -7.28 1.60
N LEU A 172 -19.30 -7.46 2.47
CA LEU A 172 -19.27 -8.46 3.55
C LEU A 172 -18.93 -9.87 3.07
N ASP A 173 -19.60 -10.35 2.02
CA ASP A 173 -19.39 -11.70 1.50
C ASP A 173 -17.97 -11.88 0.91
N ALA A 174 -17.45 -10.84 0.25
CA ALA A 174 -16.09 -10.86 -0.29
C ALA A 174 -15.03 -10.97 0.80
N TYR A 175 -15.21 -10.22 1.90
CA TYR A 175 -14.31 -10.30 3.06
C TYR A 175 -14.40 -11.63 3.80
N ILE A 176 -15.61 -12.18 4.00
CA ILE A 176 -15.77 -13.50 4.61
C ILE A 176 -14.97 -14.54 3.81
N ALA A 177 -15.17 -14.58 2.49
CA ALA A 177 -14.44 -15.51 1.62
C ALA A 177 -12.91 -15.27 1.65
N ALA A 178 -12.46 -14.01 1.69
CA ALA A 178 -11.03 -13.68 1.74
C ALA A 178 -10.38 -14.14 3.05
N PHE A 179 -11.04 -13.93 4.20
CA PHE A 179 -10.53 -14.36 5.51
C PHE A 179 -10.52 -15.88 5.65
N GLU A 180 -11.56 -16.58 5.15
CA GLU A 180 -11.60 -18.04 5.10
C GLU A 180 -10.45 -18.61 4.25
N ASN A 181 -10.24 -18.05 3.05
CA ASN A 181 -9.15 -18.45 2.15
C ASN A 181 -7.76 -18.17 2.74
N ALA A 182 -7.63 -17.11 3.54
CA ALA A 182 -6.40 -16.78 4.26
C ALA A 182 -6.17 -17.67 5.51
N GLY A 183 -7.07 -18.58 5.83
CA GLY A 183 -6.99 -19.46 7.00
C GLY A 183 -7.14 -18.72 8.34
N SER A 184 -7.92 -17.64 8.36
CA SER A 184 -8.07 -16.77 9.52
C SER A 184 -9.30 -17.16 10.37
N GLU A 185 -9.15 -17.14 11.69
CA GLU A 185 -10.24 -17.35 12.67
C GLU A 185 -10.89 -16.04 13.12
N VAL A 186 -10.54 -14.92 12.51
CA VAL A 186 -11.10 -13.59 12.83
C VAL A 186 -12.56 -13.53 12.44
N SER A 187 -13.41 -13.05 13.34
CA SER A 187 -14.83 -12.81 13.05
C SER A 187 -14.98 -11.63 12.09
N VAL A 188 -15.72 -11.80 11.00
CA VAL A 188 -16.01 -10.73 10.05
C VAL A 188 -17.41 -10.17 10.31
N GLN A 189 -17.54 -8.87 10.50
CA GLN A 189 -18.78 -8.19 10.84
C GLN A 189 -18.99 -6.95 9.95
N PRO A 190 -20.24 -6.60 9.62
CA PRO A 190 -20.54 -5.35 8.89
C PRO A 190 -20.20 -4.14 9.77
N SER A 191 -19.69 -3.08 9.14
CA SER A 191 -19.30 -1.83 9.80
C SER A 191 -20.45 -0.81 9.93
N GLY A 192 -21.57 -1.05 9.25
CA GLY A 192 -22.67 -0.07 9.10
C GLY A 192 -22.39 1.00 8.03
N LYS A 193 -21.40 0.79 7.17
CA LYS A 193 -21.00 1.70 6.08
C LYS A 193 -20.72 0.92 4.80
N ASN A 194 -20.90 1.57 3.66
CA ASN A 194 -20.48 1.02 2.38
C ASN A 194 -19.00 1.31 2.12
N ALA A 195 -18.40 0.54 1.20
CA ALA A 195 -17.02 0.72 0.80
C ALA A 195 -16.78 2.12 0.20
N VAL A 196 -15.67 2.73 0.60
CA VAL A 196 -15.13 3.90 -0.09
C VAL A 196 -14.41 3.39 -1.34
N ILE A 197 -14.83 3.86 -2.50
CA ILE A 197 -14.18 3.52 -3.77
C ILE A 197 -13.10 4.54 -4.04
N VAL A 198 -11.86 4.07 -4.09
CA VAL A 198 -10.70 4.87 -4.48
C VAL A 198 -10.22 4.37 -5.84
N GLU A 199 -10.31 5.24 -6.84
CA GLU A 199 -9.69 4.99 -8.13
C GLU A 199 -8.18 5.24 -7.99
N ASN A 200 -7.43 4.16 -7.82
CA ASN A 200 -5.98 4.23 -7.71
C ASN A 200 -5.39 3.35 -8.82
N ASN A 201 -4.91 3.98 -9.87
CA ASN A 201 -4.46 3.27 -11.07
C ASN A 201 -3.01 2.77 -10.97
N GLY A 202 -2.25 3.24 -9.96
CA GLY A 202 -0.90 2.73 -9.66
C GLY A 202 0.15 2.93 -10.77
N TYR A 203 -0.17 3.69 -11.84
CA TYR A 203 0.75 3.89 -12.95
C TYR A 203 0.74 5.34 -13.47
N VAL A 204 1.83 5.71 -14.16
CA VAL A 204 1.91 6.90 -15.01
C VAL A 204 2.13 6.41 -16.44
N GLU A 205 1.35 6.89 -17.41
CA GLU A 205 1.46 6.44 -18.83
C GLU A 205 2.88 6.55 -19.38
N SER A 206 3.64 7.54 -18.94
CA SER A 206 5.04 7.75 -19.35
C SER A 206 6.01 6.69 -18.83
N GLU A 207 5.57 5.81 -17.93
CA GLU A 207 6.38 4.67 -17.46
C GLU A 207 6.36 3.48 -18.42
N PHE A 208 5.47 3.50 -19.43
CA PHE A 208 5.41 2.46 -20.44
C PHE A 208 6.05 2.92 -21.75
N ASP A 209 6.95 2.10 -22.29
CA ASP A 209 7.28 2.14 -23.71
C ASP A 209 6.22 1.31 -24.43
N PHE A 210 5.44 1.97 -25.30
CA PHE A 210 4.27 1.39 -25.92
C PHE A 210 4.26 1.59 -27.44
N ASP A 211 4.15 0.49 -28.19
CA ASP A 211 3.93 0.54 -29.62
C ASP A 211 2.42 0.57 -29.92
N ALA A 212 1.91 1.77 -30.16
CA ALA A 212 0.49 1.98 -30.48
C ALA A 212 0.03 1.31 -31.80
N SER A 213 0.94 1.00 -32.73
CA SER A 213 0.60 0.35 -33.99
C SER A 213 0.24 -1.14 -33.83
N THR A 214 0.83 -1.80 -32.83
CA THR A 214 0.59 -3.20 -32.48
C THR A 214 -0.23 -3.37 -31.19
N GLY A 215 -0.35 -2.32 -30.39
CA GLY A 215 -0.94 -2.39 -29.06
C GLY A 215 -0.05 -3.09 -28.04
N THR A 216 1.29 -3.00 -28.20
CA THR A 216 2.24 -3.77 -27.40
C THR A 216 2.99 -2.90 -26.42
N ILE A 217 2.95 -3.25 -25.13
CA ILE A 217 3.89 -2.71 -24.12
C ILE A 217 5.24 -3.37 -24.36
N THR A 218 6.26 -2.58 -24.72
CA THR A 218 7.60 -3.07 -25.04
C THR A 218 8.55 -3.00 -23.85
N SER A 219 8.30 -2.08 -22.92
CA SER A 219 9.03 -1.97 -21.64
C SER A 219 8.16 -1.28 -20.59
N TYR A 220 8.38 -1.63 -19.33
CA TYR A 220 7.90 -0.88 -18.18
C TYR A 220 9.09 -0.30 -17.42
N ASN A 221 9.09 1.02 -17.16
CA ASN A 221 10.20 1.74 -16.55
C ASN A 221 9.87 2.25 -15.13
N GLY A 222 8.69 1.89 -14.61
CA GLY A 222 8.24 2.29 -13.28
C GLY A 222 8.73 1.35 -12.16
N TYR A 223 8.39 1.71 -10.93
CA TYR A 223 8.79 0.98 -9.72
C TYR A 223 7.60 0.57 -8.86
N ALA A 224 6.41 0.49 -9.46
CA ALA A 224 5.20 0.14 -8.72
C ALA A 224 5.28 -1.27 -8.13
N THR A 225 4.83 -1.41 -6.89
CA THR A 225 4.61 -2.72 -6.26
C THR A 225 3.24 -3.29 -6.61
N TYR A 226 2.24 -2.44 -6.73
CA TYR A 226 0.95 -2.73 -7.34
C TYR A 226 0.85 -2.00 -8.67
N LEU A 227 0.52 -2.72 -9.72
CA LEU A 227 0.32 -2.15 -11.04
C LEU A 227 -0.95 -2.69 -11.67
N SER A 228 -1.88 -1.79 -11.97
CA SER A 228 -3.03 -2.08 -12.83
C SER A 228 -2.73 -1.51 -14.22
N ILE A 229 -2.45 -2.38 -15.18
CA ILE A 229 -2.18 -1.95 -16.56
C ILE A 229 -3.49 -1.44 -17.18
N PRO A 230 -3.51 -0.24 -17.78
CA PRO A 230 -4.72 0.32 -18.35
C PRO A 230 -5.15 -0.43 -19.62
N GLU A 231 -6.44 -0.36 -19.96
CA GLU A 231 -6.97 -0.89 -21.22
C GLU A 231 -6.43 -0.16 -22.46
N THR A 232 -6.02 1.10 -22.28
CA THR A 232 -5.47 1.94 -23.36
C THR A 232 -4.28 2.74 -22.87
N ILE A 233 -3.27 2.96 -23.72
CA ILE A 233 -2.15 3.88 -23.51
C ILE A 233 -2.12 4.86 -24.71
N GLY A 234 -2.13 6.16 -24.42
CA GLY A 234 -2.22 7.18 -25.46
C GLY A 234 -3.47 7.04 -26.35
N GLY A 235 -4.55 6.45 -25.83
CA GLY A 235 -5.80 6.19 -26.56
C GLY A 235 -5.78 4.95 -27.46
N ALA A 236 -4.67 4.20 -27.54
CA ALA A 236 -4.59 2.94 -28.29
C ALA A 236 -4.75 1.75 -27.34
N PRO A 237 -5.50 0.68 -27.72
CA PRO A 237 -5.77 -0.46 -26.86
C PRO A 237 -4.51 -1.28 -26.58
N VAL A 238 -4.36 -1.73 -25.33
CA VAL A 238 -3.30 -2.64 -24.89
C VAL A 238 -3.72 -4.08 -25.23
N LYS A 239 -2.99 -4.72 -26.15
CA LYS A 239 -3.27 -6.08 -26.65
C LYS A 239 -2.19 -7.08 -26.30
N ALA A 240 -0.96 -6.61 -26.09
CA ALA A 240 0.18 -7.48 -25.84
C ALA A 240 1.16 -6.89 -24.83
N ILE A 241 1.78 -7.78 -24.07
CA ILE A 241 3.03 -7.49 -23.33
C ILE A 241 4.15 -8.13 -24.13
N GLY A 242 5.15 -7.35 -24.52
CA GLY A 242 6.28 -7.79 -25.32
C GLY A 242 7.25 -8.69 -24.55
N PRO A 243 8.18 -9.32 -25.24
CA PRO A 243 9.24 -10.09 -24.60
C PRO A 243 10.05 -9.24 -23.62
N GLU A 244 10.30 -9.79 -22.42
CA GLU A 244 11.09 -9.15 -21.35
C GLU A 244 10.58 -7.77 -20.88
N ALA A 245 9.36 -7.36 -21.25
CA ALA A 245 8.84 -6.00 -21.01
C ALA A 245 8.81 -5.58 -19.52
N PHE A 246 8.66 -6.54 -18.61
CA PHE A 246 8.71 -6.34 -17.15
C PHE A 246 9.85 -7.11 -16.50
N ALA A 247 10.85 -7.55 -17.27
CA ALA A 247 11.94 -8.33 -16.70
C ALA A 247 12.69 -7.55 -15.62
N GLN A 248 13.08 -8.27 -14.53
CA GLN A 248 13.84 -7.73 -13.40
C GLN A 248 13.12 -6.69 -12.53
N HIS A 249 11.80 -6.57 -12.64
CA HIS A 249 11.00 -5.73 -11.73
C HIS A 249 10.84 -6.44 -10.38
N THR A 250 11.89 -6.40 -9.58
CA THR A 250 11.99 -7.09 -8.27
C THR A 250 11.09 -6.48 -7.20
N TYR A 251 10.35 -5.42 -7.49
CA TYR A 251 9.43 -4.76 -6.55
C TYR A 251 7.95 -5.03 -6.88
N LEU A 252 7.64 -5.46 -8.09
CA LEU A 252 6.27 -5.72 -8.54
C LEU A 252 5.71 -6.94 -7.79
N ALA A 253 4.74 -6.72 -6.89
CA ALA A 253 4.13 -7.77 -6.08
C ALA A 253 2.73 -8.18 -6.57
N LEU A 254 1.95 -7.24 -7.07
CA LEU A 254 0.61 -7.45 -7.58
C LEU A 254 0.45 -6.79 -8.94
N LEU A 255 -0.05 -7.57 -9.90
CA LEU A 255 -0.29 -7.11 -11.26
C LEU A 255 -1.72 -7.41 -11.69
N GLU A 256 -2.43 -6.39 -12.16
CA GLU A 256 -3.71 -6.52 -12.83
C GLU A 256 -3.53 -6.27 -14.33
N LEU A 257 -3.90 -7.27 -15.11
CA LEU A 257 -3.84 -7.19 -16.58
C LEU A 257 -5.19 -6.76 -17.13
N PRO A 258 -5.22 -5.85 -18.14
CA PRO A 258 -6.47 -5.28 -18.63
C PRO A 258 -7.26 -6.30 -19.46
N GLU A 259 -8.58 -6.17 -19.46
CA GLU A 259 -9.41 -6.83 -20.45
C GLU A 259 -9.03 -6.33 -21.85
N GLY A 260 -8.99 -7.23 -22.84
CA GLY A 260 -8.48 -6.95 -24.17
C GLY A 260 -7.02 -7.36 -24.39
N LEU A 261 -6.24 -7.65 -23.31
CA LEU A 261 -4.92 -8.23 -23.44
C LEU A 261 -5.03 -9.67 -23.97
N GLU A 262 -4.32 -9.97 -25.05
CA GLU A 262 -4.38 -11.26 -25.74
C GLU A 262 -3.10 -12.09 -25.59
N THR A 263 -1.95 -11.44 -25.44
CA THR A 263 -0.67 -12.14 -25.45
C THR A 263 0.33 -11.58 -24.43
N ILE A 264 1.10 -12.49 -23.85
CA ILE A 264 2.27 -12.18 -23.02
C ILE A 264 3.47 -12.84 -23.66
N GLY A 265 4.49 -12.06 -23.99
CA GLY A 265 5.70 -12.51 -24.70
C GLY A 265 6.67 -13.29 -23.83
N ASP A 266 7.65 -13.88 -24.49
CA ASP A 266 8.68 -14.70 -23.86
C ASP A 266 9.38 -13.94 -22.74
N ARG A 267 9.48 -14.55 -21.54
CA ARG A 267 10.20 -14.02 -20.39
C ARG A 267 9.73 -12.63 -19.96
N ALA A 268 8.47 -12.23 -20.29
CA ALA A 268 7.94 -10.91 -20.01
C ALA A 268 8.10 -10.48 -18.54
N PHE A 269 7.99 -11.42 -17.59
CA PHE A 269 8.16 -11.22 -16.15
C PHE A 269 9.37 -11.97 -15.58
N TYR A 270 10.42 -12.15 -16.39
CA TYR A 270 11.63 -12.84 -15.94
C TYR A 270 12.26 -12.12 -14.74
N ASN A 271 12.55 -12.89 -13.67
CA ASN A 271 13.18 -12.39 -12.45
C ASN A 271 12.36 -11.30 -11.70
N CYS A 272 11.03 -11.35 -11.80
CA CYS A 272 10.13 -10.58 -10.92
C CYS A 272 9.95 -11.33 -9.59
N GLU A 273 10.97 -11.30 -8.73
CA GLU A 273 11.07 -12.16 -7.53
C GLU A 273 9.97 -11.92 -6.49
N THR A 274 9.38 -10.73 -6.48
CA THR A 274 8.31 -10.36 -5.53
C THR A 274 6.91 -10.54 -6.10
N LEU A 275 6.76 -10.89 -7.38
CA LEU A 275 5.46 -11.02 -8.02
C LEU A 275 4.69 -12.20 -7.43
N ALA A 276 3.82 -11.87 -6.47
CA ALA A 276 3.05 -12.85 -5.71
C ALA A 276 1.71 -13.18 -6.38
N ARG A 277 1.13 -12.22 -7.10
CA ARG A 277 -0.21 -12.38 -7.67
C ARG A 277 -0.37 -11.65 -9.00
N VAL A 278 -0.99 -12.33 -9.96
CA VAL A 278 -1.39 -11.77 -11.25
C VAL A 278 -2.86 -12.06 -11.49
N HIS A 279 -3.64 -11.02 -11.79
CA HIS A 279 -5.00 -11.18 -12.28
C HIS A 279 -4.98 -11.22 -13.81
N PHE A 280 -5.30 -12.39 -14.36
CA PHE A 280 -5.35 -12.60 -15.81
C PHE A 280 -6.72 -12.24 -16.36
N PRO A 281 -6.79 -11.49 -17.49
CA PRO A 281 -8.05 -11.19 -18.14
C PRO A 281 -8.62 -12.42 -18.87
N SER A 282 -9.94 -12.40 -19.08
CA SER A 282 -10.63 -13.47 -19.81
C SER A 282 -10.22 -13.57 -21.29
N THR A 283 -9.63 -12.51 -21.83
CA THR A 283 -9.21 -12.37 -23.23
C THR A 283 -7.83 -12.95 -23.52
N LEU A 284 -7.07 -13.35 -22.49
CA LEU A 284 -5.70 -13.85 -22.66
C LEU A 284 -5.68 -15.22 -23.39
N LYS A 285 -4.90 -15.30 -24.46
CA LYS A 285 -4.83 -16.48 -25.37
C LYS A 285 -3.49 -17.20 -25.31
N PHE A 286 -2.39 -16.44 -25.01
CA PHE A 286 -1.03 -16.98 -25.09
C PHE A 286 -0.13 -16.37 -24.02
N ILE A 287 0.71 -17.22 -23.42
CA ILE A 287 1.81 -16.84 -22.51
C ILE A 287 3.07 -17.55 -23.01
N GLY A 288 4.11 -16.78 -23.29
CA GLY A 288 5.42 -17.27 -23.75
C GLY A 288 6.34 -17.76 -22.63
#